data_90c1cfdcfad7ddea5b6c24ac86ab2c92
#
_entry.id   90c1cfdcfad7ddea5b6c24ac86ab2c92
#
_cell.length_a   1.000
_cell.length_b   1.000
_cell.length_c   1.000
_cell.angle_alpha   90.00
_cell.angle_beta   90.00
_cell.angle_gamma   90.00
#
_symmetry.space_group_name_H-M   'P 1'
#
loop_
_entity.id
_entity.type
_entity.pdbx_description
1 polymer ?
#
loop_
_entity_poly.entity_id
_entity_poly.type
_entity_poly.pdbx_seq_one_letter_code
_entity_poly.pdbx_strand_id
1 'polypeptide(L)'
;VLELTMAAVSAADEGATAGMLMADAPSEAGAVLRVGRDKSVCRLATPDDWLFVSRVHLEFLCGPDGGWQVTWLRGSQADPSSEVRMTVGEYVQPIAYGGTVPLPRGGSGEIVVQDRTAPRSVNVGFYHEG
;
A
#
# COMPACT_ATOMS: atom_id res chain seq x y z
N VAL A 1 4.45 16.49 2.48
CA VAL A 1 3.18 15.86 2.06
C VAL A 1 3.48 14.51 1.43
N LEU A 2 2.72 13.50 1.81
CA LEU A 2 2.70 12.20 1.13
C LEU A 2 1.40 12.09 0.35
N GLU A 3 1.52 11.83 -0.94
CA GLU A 3 0.37 11.59 -1.82
C GLU A 3 0.35 10.11 -2.23
N LEU A 4 -0.80 9.48 -2.12
CA LEU A 4 -1.01 8.09 -2.50
C LEU A 4 -2.08 8.00 -3.58
N THR A 5 -1.83 7.15 -4.58
CA THR A 5 -2.80 6.81 -5.61
C THR A 5 -2.92 5.30 -5.67
N MET A 6 -4.11 4.77 -5.44
CA MET A 6 -4.34 3.32 -5.42
C MET A 6 -5.19 2.88 -6.61
N ALA A 7 -4.74 1.82 -7.28
CA ALA A 7 -5.50 1.16 -8.33
C ALA A 7 -5.57 -0.33 -8.04
N ALA A 8 -6.79 -0.88 -8.14
CA ALA A 8 -7.01 -2.31 -8.04
C ALA A 8 -7.07 -2.89 -9.46
N VAL A 9 -6.18 -3.82 -9.77
CA VAL A 9 -6.00 -4.35 -11.13
C VAL A 9 -6.23 -5.85 -11.16
N SER A 10 -7.02 -6.32 -12.11
CA SER A 10 -7.24 -7.74 -12.33
C SER A 10 -6.96 -8.10 -13.79
N ALA A 11 -5.97 -8.96 -14.02
CA ALA A 11 -5.64 -9.45 -15.35
C ALA A 11 -6.70 -10.45 -15.85
N ALA A 12 -7.47 -11.05 -14.95
CA ALA A 12 -8.56 -11.97 -15.31
C ALA A 12 -9.72 -11.25 -16.01
N ASP A 13 -9.88 -9.94 -15.79
CA ASP A 13 -10.92 -9.11 -16.40
C ASP A 13 -10.34 -8.25 -17.53
N GLU A 14 -9.44 -8.80 -18.33
CA GLU A 14 -8.78 -8.12 -19.45
C GLU A 14 -8.06 -6.83 -19.06
N GLY A 15 -7.46 -6.84 -17.86
CA GLY A 15 -6.76 -5.67 -17.34
C GLY A 15 -7.68 -4.57 -16.80
N ALA A 16 -8.94 -4.90 -16.54
CA ALA A 16 -9.87 -3.93 -15.96
C ALA A 16 -9.35 -3.42 -14.62
N THR A 17 -9.40 -2.12 -14.44
CA THR A 17 -9.05 -1.45 -13.20
C THR A 17 -10.32 -1.08 -12.46
N ALA A 18 -10.43 -1.49 -11.19
CA ALA A 18 -11.63 -1.28 -10.38
C ALA A 18 -11.67 0.13 -9.77
N GLY A 19 -11.32 1.14 -10.56
CA GLY A 19 -11.31 2.52 -10.12
C GLY A 19 -9.95 2.92 -9.52
N MET A 20 -9.78 4.22 -9.34
CA MET A 20 -8.57 4.81 -8.80
C MET A 20 -8.94 5.73 -7.63
N LEU A 21 -8.29 5.52 -6.49
CA LEU A 21 -8.50 6.32 -5.29
C LEU A 21 -7.24 7.12 -4.98
N MET A 22 -7.43 8.31 -4.41
CA MET A 22 -6.32 9.17 -4.03
C MET A 22 -6.49 9.61 -2.58
N ALA A 23 -5.36 9.71 -1.87
CA ALA A 23 -5.33 10.25 -0.52
C ALA A 23 -4.01 10.97 -0.31
N ASP A 24 -4.01 11.95 0.58
CA ASP A 24 -2.78 12.64 0.96
C ASP A 24 -2.79 12.98 2.45
N ALA A 25 -1.61 13.23 2.99
CA ALA A 25 -1.47 13.69 4.36
C ALA A 25 -0.22 14.57 4.49
N PRO A 26 -0.25 15.57 5.38
CA PRO A 26 0.93 16.39 5.64
C PRO A 26 2.02 15.56 6.34
N SER A 27 3.29 15.90 6.09
CA SER A 27 4.43 15.24 6.73
C SER A 27 4.62 15.74 8.16
N GLU A 28 3.64 15.47 8.99
CA GLU A 28 3.64 15.82 10.41
C GLU A 28 3.76 14.54 11.25
N ALA A 29 4.50 14.61 12.35
CA ALA A 29 4.71 13.47 13.24
C ALA A 29 3.37 12.86 13.66
N GLY A 30 3.23 11.55 13.48
CA GLY A 30 2.02 10.81 13.80
C GLY A 30 0.96 10.78 12.71
N ALA A 31 1.15 11.44 11.57
CA ALA A 31 0.23 11.34 10.45
C ALA A 31 0.21 9.92 9.90
N VAL A 32 -0.98 9.42 9.55
CA VAL A 32 -1.18 8.03 9.14
C VAL A 32 -2.10 7.95 7.94
N LEU A 33 -1.74 7.10 6.97
CA LEU A 33 -2.60 6.71 5.86
C LEU A 33 -2.65 5.17 5.82
N ARG A 34 -3.84 4.60 5.64
CA ARG A 34 -4.03 3.14 5.64
C ARG A 34 -4.68 2.67 4.35
N VAL A 35 -4.29 1.47 3.93
CA VAL A 35 -4.81 0.78 2.74
C VAL A 35 -5.33 -0.59 3.19
N GLY A 36 -6.55 -0.93 2.80
CA GLY A 36 -7.15 -2.22 3.12
C GLY A 36 -8.62 -2.28 2.76
N ARG A 37 -9.30 -3.36 3.17
CA ARG A 37 -10.72 -3.57 2.87
C ARG A 37 -11.67 -2.81 3.78
N ASP A 38 -11.20 -2.39 4.96
CA ASP A 38 -12.05 -1.73 5.96
C ASP A 38 -12.20 -0.23 5.67
N LYS A 39 -13.32 0.15 5.10
CA LYS A 39 -13.62 1.53 4.72
C LYS A 39 -13.70 2.48 5.92
N SER A 40 -13.94 1.96 7.12
CA SER A 40 -14.08 2.79 8.31
C SER A 40 -12.74 3.32 8.83
N VAL A 41 -11.63 2.65 8.49
CA VAL A 41 -10.29 3.03 8.97
C VAL A 41 -9.30 3.27 7.83
N CYS A 42 -9.61 2.84 6.60
CA CYS A 42 -8.73 2.97 5.43
C CYS A 42 -9.25 4.05 4.49
N ARG A 43 -8.46 5.07 4.25
CA ARG A 43 -8.81 6.10 3.25
C ARG A 43 -8.73 5.56 1.83
N LEU A 44 -7.86 4.56 1.61
CA LEU A 44 -7.75 3.84 0.36
C LEU A 44 -8.33 2.44 0.56
N ALA A 45 -9.62 2.28 0.28
CA ALA A 45 -10.32 1.02 0.51
C ALA A 45 -10.32 0.17 -0.77
N THR A 46 -9.92 -1.10 -0.62
CA THR A 46 -9.94 -2.10 -1.70
C THR A 46 -11.32 -2.77 -1.77
N PRO A 47 -11.64 -3.49 -2.88
CA PRO A 47 -12.89 -4.25 -2.96
C PRO A 47 -13.04 -5.24 -1.81
N ASP A 48 -14.24 -5.35 -1.25
CA ASP A 48 -14.53 -6.19 -0.08
C ASP A 48 -14.31 -7.68 -0.33
N ASP A 49 -14.47 -8.13 -1.57
CA ASP A 49 -14.32 -9.52 -1.97
C ASP A 49 -12.88 -9.90 -2.34
N TRP A 50 -11.95 -8.95 -2.31
CA TRP A 50 -10.54 -9.22 -2.56
C TRP A 50 -9.86 -9.68 -1.28
N LEU A 51 -10.04 -10.95 -0.95
CA LEU A 51 -9.64 -11.51 0.35
C LEU A 51 -8.13 -11.66 0.54
N PHE A 52 -7.33 -11.50 -0.50
CA PHE A 52 -5.87 -11.45 -0.35
C PHE A 52 -5.40 -10.14 0.30
N VAL A 53 -6.29 -9.16 0.41
CA VAL A 53 -6.04 -7.91 1.12
C VAL A 53 -6.69 -7.99 2.49
N SER A 54 -5.94 -7.71 3.55
CA SER A 54 -6.46 -7.68 4.92
C SER A 54 -7.34 -6.45 5.14
N ARG A 55 -8.08 -6.42 6.23
CA ARG A 55 -8.92 -5.27 6.60
C ARG A 55 -8.09 -3.99 6.66
N VAL A 56 -6.93 -4.04 7.31
CA VAL A 56 -5.88 -3.02 7.19
C VAL A 56 -4.62 -3.74 6.76
N HIS A 57 -4.19 -3.51 5.52
CA HIS A 57 -3.09 -4.25 4.92
C HIS A 57 -1.77 -3.50 5.01
N LEU A 58 -1.80 -2.23 4.66
CA LEU A 58 -0.64 -1.35 4.68
C LEU A 58 -0.92 -0.13 5.55
N GLU A 59 0.08 0.29 6.32
CA GLU A 59 0.02 1.52 7.09
C GLU A 59 1.22 2.39 6.76
N PHE A 60 0.95 3.61 6.32
CA PHE A 60 1.97 4.63 6.08
C PHE A 60 1.98 5.55 7.29
N LEU A 61 3.11 5.66 7.96
CA LEU A 61 3.26 6.45 9.19
C LEU A 61 4.36 7.47 9.03
N CYS A 62 4.08 8.71 9.41
CA CYS A 62 5.07 9.78 9.44
C CYS A 62 5.75 9.84 10.80
N GLY A 63 7.07 9.78 10.80
CA GLY A 63 7.88 9.89 12.02
C GLY A 63 8.09 11.33 12.46
N PRO A 64 8.77 11.52 13.61
CA PRO A 64 8.98 12.85 14.19
C PRO A 64 9.88 13.76 13.35
N ASP A 65 10.64 13.20 12.43
CA ASP A 65 11.53 13.92 11.52
C ASP A 65 10.89 14.26 10.17
N GLY A 66 9.58 13.96 9.99
CA GLY A 66 8.88 14.15 8.74
C GLY A 66 9.09 13.05 7.70
N GLY A 67 9.85 12.02 8.03
CA GLY A 67 10.06 10.86 7.16
C GLY A 67 8.91 9.88 7.25
N TRP A 68 8.52 9.32 6.12
CA TRP A 68 7.44 8.33 6.05
C TRP A 68 8.00 6.92 5.96
N GLN A 69 7.28 5.97 6.55
CA GLN A 69 7.56 4.55 6.44
C GLN A 69 6.28 3.80 6.14
N VAL A 70 6.39 2.65 5.49
CA VAL A 70 5.26 1.77 5.21
C VAL A 70 5.47 0.45 5.93
N THR A 71 4.40 -0.06 6.55
CA THR A 71 4.39 -1.35 7.24
C THR A 71 3.35 -2.24 6.59
N TRP A 72 3.75 -3.49 6.29
CA TRP A 72 2.80 -4.54 5.96
C TRP A 72 2.31 -5.12 7.28
N LEU A 73 1.11 -4.72 7.69
CA LEU A 73 0.57 -5.11 8.99
C LEU A 73 0.33 -6.61 9.06
N ARG A 74 0.84 -7.22 10.11
CA ARG A 74 0.62 -8.64 10.36
C ARG A 74 -0.76 -8.87 10.94
N GLY A 75 -1.60 -9.63 10.21
CA GLY A 75 -2.92 -10.00 10.66
C GLY A 75 -2.93 -11.29 11.47
N SER A 76 -4.12 -11.88 11.57
CA SER A 76 -4.30 -13.15 12.31
C SER A 76 -3.82 -14.39 11.55
N GLN A 77 -3.51 -14.25 10.26
CA GLN A 77 -3.03 -15.36 9.43
C GLN A 77 -1.54 -15.58 9.66
N ALA A 78 -1.13 -16.85 9.80
CA ALA A 78 0.28 -17.20 9.90
C ALA A 78 0.99 -16.97 8.56
N ASP A 79 0.35 -17.38 7.45
CA ASP A 79 0.86 -17.19 6.10
C ASP A 79 -0.07 -16.27 5.31
N PRO A 80 0.40 -15.15 4.80
CA PRO A 80 -0.44 -14.27 4.01
C PRO A 80 -0.72 -14.88 2.62
N SER A 81 -1.87 -14.54 2.06
CA SER A 81 -2.25 -14.93 0.70
C SER A 81 -1.78 -13.94 -0.37
N SER A 82 -0.95 -13.00 0.02
CA SER A 82 -0.40 -11.98 -0.87
C SER A 82 1.11 -11.82 -0.65
N GLU A 83 1.72 -11.08 -1.56
CA GLU A 83 3.12 -10.64 -1.45
C GLU A 83 3.14 -9.13 -1.61
N VAL A 84 4.02 -8.44 -0.89
CA VAL A 84 4.15 -6.99 -0.97
C VAL A 84 5.58 -6.65 -1.37
N ARG A 85 5.70 -5.72 -2.33
CA ARG A 85 7.00 -5.20 -2.75
C ARG A 85 6.92 -3.70 -3.02
N MET A 86 8.05 -3.03 -2.83
CA MET A 86 8.20 -1.62 -3.14
C MET A 86 9.11 -1.47 -4.35
N THR A 87 8.68 -0.67 -5.33
CA THR A 87 9.46 -0.37 -6.52
C THR A 87 9.77 1.11 -6.56
N VAL A 88 11.05 1.47 -6.65
CA VAL A 88 11.52 2.84 -6.82
C VAL A 88 12.47 2.86 -7.99
N GLY A 89 12.06 3.47 -9.11
CA GLY A 89 12.81 3.42 -10.35
C GLY A 89 12.99 1.98 -10.83
N GLU A 90 14.22 1.52 -10.96
CA GLU A 90 14.53 0.14 -11.35
C GLU A 90 14.75 -0.78 -10.14
N TYR A 91 14.63 -0.24 -8.94
CA TYR A 91 14.92 -0.95 -7.70
C TYR A 91 13.64 -1.58 -7.15
N VAL A 92 13.67 -2.89 -6.93
CA VAL A 92 12.55 -3.64 -6.37
C VAL A 92 12.98 -4.23 -5.03
N GLN A 93 12.22 -3.93 -3.98
CA GLN A 93 12.48 -4.41 -2.62
C GLN A 93 11.25 -5.14 -2.10
N PRO A 94 11.36 -6.42 -1.74
CA PRO A 94 10.24 -7.10 -1.08
C PRO A 94 10.07 -6.57 0.34
N ILE A 95 8.81 -6.50 0.78
CA ILE A 95 8.47 -6.15 2.16
C ILE A 95 8.04 -7.42 2.86
N ALA A 96 8.70 -7.75 3.96
CA ALA A 96 8.36 -8.94 4.74
C ALA A 96 7.03 -8.76 5.47
N TYR A 97 6.29 -9.85 5.66
CA TYR A 97 5.05 -9.82 6.42
C TYR A 97 5.31 -9.33 7.86
N GLY A 98 4.66 -8.25 8.23
CA GLY A 98 4.92 -7.55 9.49
C GLY A 98 6.13 -6.62 9.46
N GLY A 99 6.80 -6.50 8.31
CA GLY A 99 7.99 -5.66 8.16
C GLY A 99 7.65 -4.21 7.84
N THR A 100 8.61 -3.34 8.12
CA THR A 100 8.52 -1.90 7.87
C THR A 100 9.72 -1.45 7.04
N VAL A 101 9.46 -0.61 6.03
CA VAL A 101 10.52 -0.01 5.21
C VAL A 101 10.30 1.50 5.11
N PRO A 102 11.39 2.29 5.09
CA PRO A 102 11.26 3.73 4.90
C PRO A 102 10.98 4.07 3.44
N LEU A 103 10.19 5.14 3.21
CA LEU A 103 10.00 5.69 1.88
C LEU A 103 11.12 6.68 1.57
N PRO A 104 11.55 6.79 0.30
CA PRO A 104 12.56 7.77 -0.08
C PRO A 104 12.02 9.19 0.12
N ARG A 105 12.85 10.09 0.62
CA ARG A 105 12.49 11.49 0.78
C ARG A 105 12.62 12.20 -0.55
N GLY A 106 11.61 13.00 -0.91
CA GLY A 106 11.62 13.74 -2.16
C GLY A 106 11.55 12.84 -3.39
N GLY A 107 10.93 11.66 -3.24
CA GLY A 107 10.87 10.68 -4.33
C GLY A 107 9.49 10.10 -4.52
N SER A 108 9.39 9.27 -5.54
CA SER A 108 8.16 8.56 -5.89
C SER A 108 8.47 7.09 -6.14
N GLY A 109 7.43 6.28 -6.04
CA GLY A 109 7.54 4.85 -6.29
C GLY A 109 6.18 4.20 -6.20
N GLU A 110 6.19 2.88 -6.08
CA GLU A 110 4.96 2.08 -6.04
C GLU A 110 5.10 0.95 -5.04
N ILE A 111 4.03 0.73 -4.28
CA ILE A 111 3.88 -0.45 -3.44
C ILE A 111 2.89 -1.36 -4.15
N VAL A 112 3.25 -2.61 -4.39
CA VAL A 112 2.39 -3.58 -5.05
C VAL A 112 2.03 -4.69 -4.08
N VAL A 113 0.73 -4.91 -3.89
CA VAL A 113 0.18 -6.04 -3.15
C VAL A 113 -0.30 -7.05 -4.19
N GLN A 114 0.42 -8.15 -4.34
CA GLN A 114 0.16 -9.17 -5.36
C GLN A 114 -0.57 -10.36 -4.75
N ASP A 115 -1.71 -10.75 -5.36
CA ASP A 115 -2.40 -11.99 -4.98
C ASP A 115 -1.56 -13.19 -5.42
N ARG A 116 -1.34 -14.15 -4.52
CA ARG A 116 -0.58 -15.36 -4.80
C ARG A 116 -1.36 -16.40 -5.61
N THR A 117 -2.69 -16.31 -5.59
CA THR A 117 -3.56 -17.35 -6.14
C THR A 117 -4.29 -16.93 -7.41
N ALA A 118 -4.33 -15.64 -7.71
CA ALA A 118 -5.03 -15.11 -8.87
C ALA A 118 -4.25 -13.93 -9.48
N PRO A 119 -4.46 -13.63 -10.77
CA PRO A 119 -3.74 -12.53 -11.43
C PRO A 119 -4.36 -11.17 -11.08
N ARG A 120 -4.34 -10.82 -9.80
CA ARG A 120 -4.87 -9.56 -9.27
C ARG A 120 -3.80 -8.88 -8.43
N SER A 121 -3.81 -7.56 -8.43
CA SER A 121 -2.92 -6.77 -7.59
C SER A 121 -3.57 -5.46 -7.17
N VAL A 122 -3.07 -4.91 -6.06
CA VAL A 122 -3.37 -3.56 -5.63
C VAL A 122 -2.08 -2.76 -5.76
N ASN A 123 -2.11 -1.73 -6.60
CA ASN A 123 -0.95 -0.90 -6.87
C ASN A 123 -1.13 0.45 -6.19
N VAL A 124 -0.24 0.78 -5.26
CA VAL A 124 -0.28 2.05 -4.52
C VAL A 124 0.92 2.88 -4.94
N GLY A 125 0.68 3.84 -5.81
CA GLY A 125 1.70 4.81 -6.18
C GLY A 125 1.89 5.83 -5.05
N PHE A 126 3.12 6.18 -4.72
CA PHE A 126 3.40 7.20 -3.71
C PHE A 126 4.30 8.29 -4.27
N TYR A 127 4.06 9.50 -3.78
CA TYR A 127 4.93 10.65 -4.02
C TYR A 127 5.17 11.33 -2.68
N HIS A 128 6.42 11.33 -2.23
CA HIS A 128 6.82 11.96 -0.97
C HIS A 128 7.56 13.25 -1.28
N GLU A 129 6.89 14.38 -1.09
CA GLU A 129 7.50 15.69 -1.22
C GLU A 129 8.26 15.99 0.05
N GLY A 130 9.57 16.01 -0.07
CA GLY A 130 10.48 16.18 1.06
C GLY A 130 10.85 17.61 1.36
#